data_1a73b37fa6231230c547b0a2cb85a08d
#
_entry.id   1a73b37fa6231230c547b0a2cb85a08d
#
_cell.length_a   1.000
_cell.length_b   1.000
_cell.length_c   1.000
_cell.angle_alpha   90.00
_cell.angle_beta   90.00
_cell.angle_gamma   90.00
#
_symmetry.space_group_name_H-M   'P 1'
#
loop_
_entity.id
_entity.type
_entity.pdbx_description
1 polymer ?
#
loop_
_entity_poly.entity_id
_entity_poly.type
_entity_poly.pdbx_seq_one_letter_code
_entity_poly.pdbx_strand_id
1 'polypeptide(L)'
;MHKKKQTDSSKGVVMEKIPMQNKKLPLYLKEVYGWMYGSKKISNILDNSFVQNVLSCGYSKKLTDALVKEIKPGARVLQFGATFGPQIEAVVEKIGDNGIYDIIDVSNMQLHRIREKYQYIFPNIRLANRDVSQELNLRDYDVTICYMLLHEVPPQTKAKIVDNALKSIAPDGKVIFVDYHSPKKYHPLRFVAKAFNRLYQPFAEKLWEREIYAYAPEREKYNWRKATYFERMYQKVVATKKYSAY
;
A
#
# COMPACT_ATOMS: atom_id res chain seq x y z
N MET A 1 -46.46 8.26 26.54
CA MET A 1 -45.89 7.63 25.33
C MET A 1 -44.48 8.20 25.08
N HIS A 2 -43.45 7.55 25.61
CA HIS A 2 -42.05 7.96 25.38
C HIS A 2 -41.48 7.16 24.21
N LYS A 3 -41.23 7.84 23.09
CA LYS A 3 -40.46 7.26 21.98
C LYS A 3 -38.98 7.20 22.37
N LYS A 4 -38.48 5.98 22.62
CA LYS A 4 -37.03 5.71 22.70
C LYS A 4 -36.40 6.02 21.35
N LYS A 5 -35.48 7.00 21.29
CA LYS A 5 -34.55 7.18 20.17
C LYS A 5 -33.57 6.01 20.21
N GLN A 6 -33.67 5.14 19.24
CA GLN A 6 -32.66 4.12 18.95
C GLN A 6 -31.47 4.85 18.32
N THR A 7 -30.38 4.95 19.05
CA THR A 7 -29.09 5.47 18.53
C THR A 7 -28.46 4.37 17.70
N ASP A 8 -28.50 4.53 16.40
CA ASP A 8 -27.78 3.69 15.43
C ASP A 8 -26.27 3.96 15.57
N SER A 9 -25.54 3.01 16.18
CA SER A 9 -24.10 3.09 16.43
C SER A 9 -23.25 2.54 15.25
N SER A 10 -23.82 2.44 14.04
CA SER A 10 -23.14 1.91 12.83
C SER A 10 -22.46 2.98 11.97
N LYS A 11 -22.22 4.18 12.49
CA LYS A 11 -21.44 5.19 11.75
C LYS A 11 -19.96 4.90 11.83
N GLY A 12 -19.48 3.99 10.98
CA GLY A 12 -18.06 3.95 10.61
C GLY A 12 -17.62 5.35 10.19
N VAL A 13 -16.41 5.75 10.59
CA VAL A 13 -15.84 7.06 10.25
C VAL A 13 -15.86 7.19 8.73
N VAL A 14 -16.83 7.95 8.24
CA VAL A 14 -16.94 8.30 6.82
C VAL A 14 -15.70 9.14 6.52
N MET A 15 -14.85 8.67 5.59
CA MET A 15 -13.84 9.56 5.02
C MET A 15 -14.59 10.70 4.31
N GLU A 16 -14.79 11.81 5.01
CA GLU A 16 -15.26 13.04 4.39
C GLU A 16 -14.39 13.32 3.17
N LYS A 17 -14.97 13.96 2.14
CA LYS A 17 -14.21 14.51 1.00
C LYS A 17 -13.21 15.52 1.58
N ILE A 18 -12.06 15.02 2.04
CA ILE A 18 -11.02 15.86 2.62
C ILE A 18 -10.50 16.74 1.48
N PRO A 19 -10.59 18.07 1.59
CA PRO A 19 -10.04 18.96 0.58
C PRO A 19 -8.56 18.63 0.44
N MET A 20 -8.08 18.50 -0.81
CA MET A 20 -6.67 18.25 -1.09
C MET A 20 -5.86 19.43 -0.56
N GLN A 21 -5.36 19.31 0.66
CA GLN A 21 -4.45 20.29 1.24
C GLN A 21 -3.11 20.14 0.50
N ASN A 22 -2.53 21.25 0.06
CA ASN A 22 -1.17 21.29 -0.50
C ASN A 22 -0.13 21.02 0.62
N LYS A 23 -0.12 19.80 1.15
CA LYS A 23 0.96 19.39 2.05
C LYS A 23 2.24 19.25 1.24
N LYS A 24 3.30 19.88 1.72
CA LYS A 24 4.64 19.72 1.13
C LYS A 24 5.04 18.25 1.26
N LEU A 25 5.57 17.70 0.18
CA LEU A 25 6.16 16.35 0.19
C LEU A 25 7.21 16.27 1.30
N PRO A 26 7.29 15.15 2.04
CA PRO A 26 8.38 14.90 2.97
C PRO A 26 9.74 15.10 2.30
N LEU A 27 10.71 15.64 3.04
CA LEU A 27 12.00 16.04 2.48
C LEU A 27 12.69 14.89 1.75
N TYR A 28 12.70 13.70 2.35
CA TYR A 28 13.30 12.49 1.75
C TYR A 28 12.64 12.08 0.42
N LEU A 29 11.32 12.27 0.27
CA LEU A 29 10.64 12.01 -1.01
C LEU A 29 10.99 13.05 -2.06
N LYS A 30 11.12 14.30 -1.66
CA LYS A 30 11.51 15.38 -2.56
C LYS A 30 12.94 15.22 -3.06
N GLU A 31 13.86 14.87 -2.18
CA GLU A 31 15.29 14.72 -2.51
C GLU A 31 15.57 13.47 -3.36
N VAL A 32 14.98 12.33 -3.00
CA VAL A 32 15.27 11.04 -3.66
C VAL A 32 14.36 10.82 -4.87
N TYR A 33 13.08 11.14 -4.75
CA TYR A 33 12.04 10.80 -5.74
C TYR A 33 11.40 12.02 -6.41
N GLY A 34 11.93 13.23 -6.18
CA GLY A 34 11.40 14.47 -6.75
C GLY A 34 11.32 14.45 -8.28
N TRP A 35 12.23 13.76 -8.95
CA TRP A 35 12.20 13.54 -10.39
C TRP A 35 10.97 12.75 -10.85
N MET A 36 10.52 11.78 -10.06
CA MET A 36 9.36 10.93 -10.37
C MET A 36 8.04 11.61 -9.97
N TYR A 37 7.99 12.17 -8.77
CA TYR A 37 6.80 12.82 -8.21
C TYR A 37 6.61 14.27 -8.66
N GLY A 38 7.62 14.88 -9.28
CA GLY A 38 7.58 16.27 -9.77
C GLY A 38 7.15 16.43 -11.24
N SER A 39 6.97 15.34 -12.00
CA SER A 39 6.66 15.39 -13.44
C SER A 39 5.45 14.55 -13.81
N LYS A 40 4.37 15.21 -14.29
CA LYS A 40 3.17 14.52 -14.80
C LYS A 40 3.50 13.58 -15.97
N LYS A 41 4.44 13.96 -16.84
CA LYS A 41 4.87 13.14 -17.99
C LYS A 41 5.53 11.84 -17.53
N ILE A 42 6.46 11.91 -16.57
CA ILE A 42 7.14 10.74 -16.01
C ILE A 42 6.15 9.85 -15.27
N SER A 43 5.27 10.42 -14.45
CA SER A 43 4.20 9.68 -13.77
C SER A 43 3.31 8.92 -14.75
N ASN A 44 2.91 9.51 -15.86
CA ASN A 44 2.08 8.84 -16.86
C ASN A 44 2.82 7.70 -17.58
N ILE A 45 4.12 7.89 -17.87
CA ILE A 45 4.96 6.81 -18.44
C ILE A 45 5.05 5.63 -17.44
N LEU A 46 5.32 5.94 -16.18
CA LEU A 46 5.42 4.92 -15.13
C LEU A 46 4.08 4.21 -14.86
N ASP A 47 2.94 4.86 -15.11
CA ASP A 47 1.61 4.24 -14.95
C ASP A 47 1.22 3.31 -16.12
N ASN A 48 2.00 3.29 -17.17
CA ASN A 48 1.78 2.39 -18.30
C ASN A 48 2.06 0.95 -17.90
N SER A 49 1.09 0.05 -18.12
CA SER A 49 1.19 -1.37 -17.74
C SER A 49 2.36 -2.09 -18.39
N PHE A 50 2.73 -1.73 -19.62
CA PHE A 50 3.90 -2.30 -20.28
C PHE A 50 5.19 -1.86 -19.59
N VAL A 51 5.32 -0.56 -19.25
CA VAL A 51 6.48 -0.04 -18.51
C VAL A 51 6.58 -0.70 -17.15
N GLN A 52 5.48 -0.83 -16.42
CA GLN A 52 5.45 -1.54 -15.13
C GLN A 52 5.85 -3.01 -15.26
N ASN A 53 5.42 -3.66 -16.33
CA ASN A 53 5.81 -5.05 -16.60
C ASN A 53 7.32 -5.16 -16.86
N VAL A 54 7.89 -4.24 -17.64
CA VAL A 54 9.35 -4.21 -17.91
C VAL A 54 10.12 -3.93 -16.61
N LEU A 55 9.73 -2.90 -15.84
CA LEU A 55 10.38 -2.52 -14.58
C LEU A 55 10.31 -3.63 -13.52
N SER A 56 9.23 -4.40 -13.50
CA SER A 56 9.05 -5.56 -12.61
C SER A 56 9.61 -6.86 -13.18
N CYS A 57 10.34 -6.81 -14.30
CA CYS A 57 10.85 -8.00 -15.01
C CYS A 57 9.75 -9.03 -15.33
N GLY A 58 8.56 -8.58 -15.74
CA GLY A 58 7.42 -9.44 -16.06
C GLY A 58 6.60 -9.91 -14.86
N TYR A 59 6.90 -9.46 -13.64
CA TYR A 59 6.23 -9.93 -12.43
C TYR A 59 5.08 -9.04 -11.95
N SER A 60 4.82 -7.88 -12.56
CA SER A 60 3.75 -6.96 -12.17
C SER A 60 2.40 -7.68 -12.05
N LYS A 61 1.99 -8.43 -13.08
CA LYS A 61 0.74 -9.20 -13.06
C LYS A 61 0.71 -10.27 -11.97
N LYS A 62 1.79 -11.06 -11.82
CA LYS A 62 1.86 -12.11 -10.79
C LYS A 62 1.76 -11.56 -9.37
N LEU A 63 2.37 -10.41 -9.11
CA LEU A 63 2.30 -9.73 -7.82
C LEU A 63 0.90 -9.18 -7.56
N THR A 64 0.26 -8.58 -8.56
CA THR A 64 -1.12 -8.10 -8.50
C THR A 64 -2.10 -9.27 -8.28
N ASP A 65 -1.98 -10.36 -9.03
CA ASP A 65 -2.81 -11.56 -8.87
C ASP A 65 -2.63 -12.18 -7.46
N ALA A 66 -1.39 -12.19 -6.94
CA ALA A 66 -1.11 -12.69 -5.60
C ALA A 66 -1.71 -11.81 -4.50
N LEU A 67 -1.81 -10.49 -4.74
CA LEU A 67 -2.48 -9.54 -3.86
C LEU A 67 -3.99 -9.77 -3.86
N VAL A 68 -4.64 -9.73 -5.04
CA VAL A 68 -6.12 -9.78 -5.13
C VAL A 68 -6.70 -11.13 -4.68
N LYS A 69 -5.93 -12.22 -4.71
CA LYS A 69 -6.33 -13.52 -4.12
C LYS A 69 -6.59 -13.46 -2.62
N GLU A 70 -5.99 -12.51 -1.92
CA GLU A 70 -6.21 -12.31 -0.49
C GLU A 70 -7.47 -11.48 -0.18
N ILE A 71 -8.08 -10.85 -1.18
CA ILE A 71 -9.20 -9.90 -1.02
C ILE A 71 -10.51 -10.62 -1.35
N LYS A 72 -11.54 -10.37 -0.54
CA LYS A 72 -12.91 -10.88 -0.80
C LYS A 72 -13.74 -9.82 -1.55
N PRO A 73 -14.71 -10.23 -2.37
CA PRO A 73 -15.74 -9.32 -2.88
C PRO A 73 -16.45 -8.61 -1.73
N GLY A 74 -16.83 -7.33 -1.94
CA GLY A 74 -17.48 -6.50 -0.94
C GLY A 74 -16.57 -5.95 0.15
N ALA A 75 -15.26 -6.27 0.15
CA ALA A 75 -14.34 -5.86 1.20
C ALA A 75 -14.18 -4.34 1.28
N ARG A 76 -13.99 -3.84 2.49
CA ARG A 76 -13.53 -2.49 2.77
C ARG A 76 -12.01 -2.48 2.80
N VAL A 77 -11.40 -1.90 1.77
CA VAL A 77 -9.96 -1.91 1.53
C VAL A 77 -9.36 -0.53 1.78
N LEU A 78 -8.26 -0.48 2.50
CA LEU A 78 -7.41 0.70 2.67
C LEU A 78 -6.08 0.46 1.97
N GLN A 79 -5.62 1.42 1.18
CA GLN A 79 -4.29 1.38 0.58
C GLN A 79 -3.43 2.55 1.02
N PHE A 80 -2.23 2.23 1.44
CA PHE A 80 -1.15 3.17 1.71
C PHE A 80 -0.26 3.31 0.47
N GLY A 81 -0.22 4.51 -0.08
CA GLY A 81 0.52 4.85 -1.29
C GLY A 81 -0.29 4.62 -2.58
N ALA A 82 -0.24 5.61 -3.44
CA ALA A 82 -0.81 5.59 -4.78
C ALA A 82 0.17 4.93 -5.75
N THR A 83 -0.07 3.66 -6.07
CA THR A 83 0.81 2.88 -6.93
C THR A 83 0.63 3.18 -8.42
N PHE A 84 1.59 2.74 -9.21
CA PHE A 84 1.52 2.73 -10.67
C PHE A 84 1.07 1.37 -11.21
N GLY A 85 0.52 1.38 -12.43
CA GLY A 85 0.14 0.16 -13.15
C GLY A 85 -1.25 -0.37 -12.79
N PRO A 86 -1.53 -1.67 -13.08
CA PRO A 86 -2.88 -2.22 -13.06
C PRO A 86 -3.38 -2.62 -11.66
N GLN A 87 -2.59 -2.41 -10.61
CA GLN A 87 -2.89 -2.94 -9.27
C GLN A 87 -4.18 -2.31 -8.69
N ILE A 88 -4.38 -0.99 -8.85
CA ILE A 88 -5.57 -0.29 -8.31
C ILE A 88 -6.84 -0.81 -8.98
N GLU A 89 -6.81 -0.94 -10.32
CA GLU A 89 -7.92 -1.46 -11.11
C GLU A 89 -8.27 -2.89 -10.70
N ALA A 90 -7.28 -3.76 -10.60
CA ALA A 90 -7.48 -5.15 -10.18
C ALA A 90 -8.07 -5.28 -8.75
N VAL A 91 -7.73 -4.36 -7.83
CA VAL A 91 -8.30 -4.36 -6.48
C VAL A 91 -9.76 -3.89 -6.51
N VAL A 92 -10.06 -2.79 -7.21
CA VAL A 92 -11.44 -2.27 -7.25
C VAL A 92 -12.39 -3.22 -7.97
N GLU A 93 -11.95 -3.85 -9.06
CA GLU A 93 -12.71 -4.91 -9.74
C GLU A 93 -12.95 -6.12 -8.82
N LYS A 94 -11.94 -6.50 -8.03
CA LYS A 94 -12.05 -7.62 -7.10
C LYS A 94 -13.08 -7.40 -6.00
N ILE A 95 -13.15 -6.19 -5.43
CA ILE A 95 -14.11 -5.88 -4.38
C ILE A 95 -15.53 -5.64 -4.94
N GLY A 96 -15.63 -5.21 -6.21
CA GLY A 96 -16.91 -4.91 -6.87
C GLY A 96 -17.62 -3.70 -6.27
N ASP A 97 -18.86 -3.45 -6.71
CA ASP A 97 -19.64 -2.25 -6.38
C ASP A 97 -20.01 -2.14 -4.89
N ASN A 98 -20.12 -3.28 -4.21
CA ASN A 98 -20.45 -3.32 -2.77
C ASN A 98 -19.23 -3.09 -1.87
N GLY A 99 -18.01 -3.06 -2.43
CA GLY A 99 -16.78 -2.79 -1.69
C GLY A 99 -16.48 -1.29 -1.59
N ILE A 100 -15.54 -0.95 -0.72
CA ILE A 100 -15.03 0.42 -0.56
C ILE A 100 -13.51 0.37 -0.71
N TYR A 101 -12.95 1.28 -1.49
CA TYR A 101 -11.51 1.37 -1.67
C TYR A 101 -10.99 2.77 -1.31
N ASP A 102 -10.38 2.86 -0.14
CA ASP A 102 -9.73 4.07 0.36
C ASP A 102 -8.26 4.06 0.00
N ILE A 103 -7.79 5.08 -0.70
CA ILE A 103 -6.38 5.24 -1.07
C ILE A 103 -5.83 6.52 -0.46
N ILE A 104 -4.75 6.38 0.29
CA ILE A 104 -4.07 7.50 0.97
C ILE A 104 -2.68 7.66 0.38
N ASP A 105 -2.36 8.88 -0.03
CA ASP A 105 -1.02 9.25 -0.46
C ASP A 105 -0.65 10.67 0.00
N VAL A 106 0.63 10.90 0.21
CA VAL A 106 1.15 12.22 0.54
C VAL A 106 1.28 13.11 -0.70
N SER A 107 1.34 12.52 -1.89
CA SER A 107 1.48 13.24 -3.16
C SER A 107 0.11 13.55 -3.76
N ASN A 108 -0.25 14.84 -3.77
CA ASN A 108 -1.45 15.32 -4.46
C ASN A 108 -1.43 14.98 -5.96
N MET A 109 -0.26 15.00 -6.59
CA MET A 109 -0.12 14.69 -8.01
C MET A 109 -0.50 13.23 -8.31
N GLN A 110 -0.09 12.29 -7.46
CA GLN A 110 -0.46 10.88 -7.60
C GLN A 110 -1.96 10.65 -7.37
N LEU A 111 -2.53 11.30 -6.37
CA LEU A 111 -3.99 11.24 -6.14
C LEU A 111 -4.79 11.86 -7.28
N HIS A 112 -4.30 12.96 -7.87
CA HIS A 112 -4.91 13.59 -9.04
C HIS A 112 -4.90 12.64 -10.24
N ARG A 113 -3.77 11.94 -10.50
CA ARG A 113 -3.65 10.92 -11.54
C ARG A 113 -4.68 9.79 -11.37
N ILE A 114 -4.82 9.25 -10.13
CA ILE A 114 -5.83 8.22 -9.84
C ILE A 114 -7.23 8.76 -10.08
N ARG A 115 -7.50 10.00 -9.64
CA ARG A 115 -8.81 10.63 -9.84
C ARG A 115 -9.12 10.77 -11.33
N GLU A 116 -8.22 11.32 -12.13
CA GLU A 116 -8.40 11.47 -13.58
C GLU A 116 -8.67 10.13 -14.26
N LYS A 117 -7.98 9.06 -13.82
CA LYS A 117 -8.08 7.74 -14.44
C LYS A 117 -9.34 6.96 -14.04
N TYR A 118 -9.78 7.05 -12.78
CA TYR A 118 -10.72 6.09 -12.22
C TYR A 118 -12.03 6.68 -11.68
N GLN A 119 -12.11 7.99 -11.37
CA GLN A 119 -13.26 8.56 -10.63
C GLN A 119 -14.63 8.40 -11.31
N TYR A 120 -14.64 8.31 -12.66
CA TYR A 120 -15.88 8.15 -13.45
C TYR A 120 -16.20 6.67 -13.71
N ILE A 121 -15.25 5.78 -13.50
CA ILE A 121 -15.39 4.35 -13.76
C ILE A 121 -15.74 3.62 -12.45
N PHE A 122 -15.09 3.99 -11.36
CA PHE A 122 -15.19 3.33 -10.06
C PHE A 122 -15.57 4.32 -8.95
N PRO A 123 -16.86 4.56 -8.71
CA PRO A 123 -17.33 5.56 -7.74
C PRO A 123 -17.02 5.20 -6.28
N ASN A 124 -16.69 3.94 -6.01
CA ASN A 124 -16.34 3.40 -4.70
C ASN A 124 -14.86 3.61 -4.32
N ILE A 125 -14.04 4.23 -5.19
CA ILE A 125 -12.70 4.70 -4.85
C ILE A 125 -12.79 6.06 -4.14
N ARG A 126 -12.19 6.14 -2.95
CA ARG A 126 -12.09 7.39 -2.18
C ARG A 126 -10.61 7.72 -1.95
N LEU A 127 -10.25 8.99 -2.10
CA LEU A 127 -8.87 9.44 -2.08
C LEU A 127 -8.65 10.42 -0.93
N ALA A 128 -7.54 10.28 -0.19
CA ALA A 128 -7.15 11.21 0.87
C ALA A 128 -5.68 11.58 0.78
N ASN A 129 -5.40 12.90 0.86
CA ASN A 129 -4.02 13.39 0.92
C ASN A 129 -3.55 13.44 2.38
N ARG A 130 -2.87 12.39 2.82
CA ARG A 130 -2.33 12.27 4.18
C ARG A 130 -1.00 11.52 4.15
N ASP A 131 -0.15 11.80 5.13
CA ASP A 131 1.08 11.05 5.36
C ASP A 131 0.78 9.82 6.20
N VAL A 132 0.95 8.64 5.62
CA VAL A 132 0.68 7.35 6.25
C VAL A 132 1.67 6.98 7.36
N SER A 133 2.73 7.77 7.55
CA SER A 133 3.64 7.66 8.69
C SER A 133 3.19 8.45 9.93
N GLN A 134 2.16 9.29 9.78
CA GLN A 134 1.54 10.03 10.88
C GLN A 134 0.36 9.24 11.45
N GLU A 135 -0.12 9.62 12.63
CA GLU A 135 -1.30 9.01 13.21
C GLU A 135 -2.53 9.26 12.34
N LEU A 136 -3.23 8.18 11.97
CA LEU A 136 -4.35 8.23 11.01
C LEU A 136 -5.72 8.05 11.65
N ASN A 137 -5.80 7.41 12.82
CA ASN A 137 -7.07 7.03 13.49
C ASN A 137 -8.05 6.28 12.58
N LEU A 138 -7.52 5.50 11.64
CA LEU A 138 -8.29 4.67 10.71
C LEU A 138 -8.40 3.26 11.28
N ARG A 139 -9.62 2.69 11.23
CA ARG A 139 -9.91 1.37 11.82
C ARG A 139 -10.96 0.64 11.00
N ASP A 140 -11.12 -0.64 11.30
CA ASP A 140 -12.20 -1.50 10.80
C ASP A 140 -12.16 -1.76 9.29
N TYR A 141 -10.93 -1.85 8.73
CA TYR A 141 -10.73 -2.30 7.36
C TYR A 141 -10.58 -3.82 7.32
N ASP A 142 -11.24 -4.46 6.35
CA ASP A 142 -11.07 -5.89 6.10
C ASP A 142 -9.66 -6.18 5.57
N VAL A 143 -9.13 -5.26 4.75
CA VAL A 143 -7.80 -5.37 4.18
C VAL A 143 -7.12 -4.02 4.16
N THR A 144 -5.88 -3.95 4.67
CA THR A 144 -4.98 -2.82 4.44
C THR A 144 -3.82 -3.25 3.56
N ILE A 145 -3.54 -2.48 2.52
CA ILE A 145 -2.53 -2.78 1.50
C ILE A 145 -1.38 -1.78 1.61
N CYS A 146 -0.15 -2.31 1.65
CA CYS A 146 1.08 -1.59 1.36
C CYS A 146 1.73 -2.25 0.13
N TYR A 147 1.55 -1.66 -1.05
CA TYR A 147 2.09 -2.20 -2.30
C TYR A 147 3.18 -1.31 -2.84
N MET A 148 4.42 -1.82 -2.92
CA MET A 148 5.59 -1.11 -3.44
C MET A 148 5.79 0.27 -2.80
N LEU A 149 5.69 0.35 -1.47
CA LEU A 149 5.81 1.59 -0.70
C LEU A 149 7.00 1.58 0.28
N LEU A 150 7.23 0.45 0.96
CA LEU A 150 8.21 0.45 2.05
C LEU A 150 9.64 0.65 1.54
N HIS A 151 9.96 0.25 0.31
CA HIS A 151 11.29 0.46 -0.27
C HIS A 151 11.60 1.94 -0.54
N GLU A 152 10.60 2.81 -0.58
CA GLU A 152 10.77 4.25 -0.84
C GLU A 152 11.03 5.08 0.43
N VAL A 153 10.88 4.50 1.63
CA VAL A 153 10.91 5.28 2.87
C VAL A 153 12.05 4.87 3.81
N PRO A 154 12.57 5.79 4.65
CA PRO A 154 13.58 5.48 5.67
C PRO A 154 13.14 4.42 6.68
N PRO A 155 14.06 3.71 7.36
CA PRO A 155 13.73 2.64 8.30
C PRO A 155 12.77 3.04 9.43
N GLN A 156 12.93 4.24 9.99
CA GLN A 156 12.06 4.76 11.04
C GLN A 156 10.63 5.01 10.52
N THR A 157 10.52 5.47 9.28
CA THR A 157 9.24 5.68 8.60
C THR A 157 8.59 4.34 8.26
N LYS A 158 9.37 3.31 7.85
CA LYS A 158 8.85 1.94 7.64
C LYS A 158 8.13 1.42 8.88
N ALA A 159 8.75 1.58 10.07
CA ALA A 159 8.16 1.09 11.31
C ALA A 159 6.81 1.77 11.62
N LYS A 160 6.72 3.09 11.42
CA LYS A 160 5.46 3.84 11.61
C LYS A 160 4.38 3.41 10.61
N ILE A 161 4.74 3.20 9.35
CA ILE A 161 3.81 2.76 8.30
C ILE A 161 3.30 1.35 8.60
N VAL A 162 4.18 0.43 8.98
CA VAL A 162 3.81 -0.95 9.35
C VAL A 162 2.87 -0.94 10.56
N ASP A 163 3.17 -0.16 11.59
CA ASP A 163 2.35 -0.02 12.80
C ASP A 163 0.95 0.54 12.46
N ASN A 164 0.89 1.63 11.70
CA ASN A 164 -0.38 2.22 11.26
C ASN A 164 -1.23 1.27 10.41
N ALA A 165 -0.58 0.50 9.52
CA ALA A 165 -1.27 -0.51 8.72
C ALA A 165 -1.86 -1.63 9.61
N LEU A 166 -1.12 -2.09 10.62
CA LEU A 166 -1.58 -3.11 11.56
C LEU A 166 -2.72 -2.62 12.47
N LYS A 167 -2.69 -1.35 12.84
CA LYS A 167 -3.74 -0.71 13.67
C LYS A 167 -5.03 -0.46 12.88
N SER A 168 -4.96 -0.33 11.56
CA SER A 168 -6.12 0.03 10.73
C SER A 168 -7.08 -1.11 10.46
N ILE A 169 -6.67 -2.37 10.63
CA ILE A 169 -7.51 -3.53 10.30
C ILE A 169 -8.53 -3.86 11.40
N ALA A 170 -9.68 -4.36 10.97
CA ALA A 170 -10.70 -4.99 11.81
C ALA A 170 -10.13 -6.19 12.59
N PRO A 171 -10.82 -6.73 13.62
CA PRO A 171 -10.38 -7.94 14.31
C PRO A 171 -10.04 -9.08 13.35
N ASP A 172 -10.91 -9.37 12.37
CA ASP A 172 -10.73 -10.42 11.35
C ASP A 172 -10.01 -9.93 10.09
N GLY A 173 -9.56 -8.69 10.09
CA GLY A 173 -8.88 -8.06 8.97
C GLY A 173 -7.45 -8.55 8.79
N LYS A 174 -6.86 -8.15 7.66
CA LYS A 174 -5.46 -8.47 7.35
C LYS A 174 -4.73 -7.28 6.75
N VAL A 175 -3.42 -7.23 6.96
CA VAL A 175 -2.53 -6.34 6.22
C VAL A 175 -1.77 -7.15 5.17
N ILE A 176 -1.65 -6.62 3.97
CA ILE A 176 -0.91 -7.24 2.87
C ILE A 176 0.19 -6.27 2.44
N PHE A 177 1.42 -6.69 2.64
CA PHE A 177 2.60 -6.00 2.13
C PHE A 177 3.10 -6.73 0.88
N VAL A 178 3.32 -5.99 -0.20
CA VAL A 178 4.01 -6.46 -1.41
C VAL A 178 5.14 -5.51 -1.70
N ASP A 179 6.38 -6.01 -1.67
CA ASP A 179 7.55 -5.15 -1.83
C ASP A 179 8.79 -5.93 -2.26
N TYR A 180 9.91 -5.24 -2.46
CA TYR A 180 11.20 -5.88 -2.73
C TYR A 180 11.63 -6.78 -1.58
N HIS A 181 12.46 -7.76 -1.95
CA HIS A 181 13.14 -8.67 -1.03
C HIS A 181 14.55 -8.95 -1.51
N SER A 182 15.41 -9.52 -0.67
CA SER A 182 16.75 -9.91 -1.04
C SER A 182 16.73 -11.05 -2.04
N PRO A 183 17.16 -10.84 -3.31
CA PRO A 183 17.26 -11.90 -4.29
C PRO A 183 18.27 -12.98 -3.86
N LYS A 184 18.11 -14.21 -4.34
CA LYS A 184 19.07 -15.28 -4.10
C LYS A 184 20.48 -14.85 -4.53
N LYS A 185 21.52 -15.41 -3.88
CA LYS A 185 22.93 -15.01 -4.13
C LYS A 185 23.33 -15.15 -5.60
N TYR A 186 22.82 -16.15 -6.29
CA TYR A 186 23.09 -16.45 -7.71
C TYR A 186 22.05 -15.86 -8.69
N HIS A 187 21.17 -14.97 -8.23
CA HIS A 187 20.19 -14.33 -9.12
C HIS A 187 20.90 -13.45 -10.16
N PRO A 188 20.65 -13.66 -11.48
CA PRO A 188 21.41 -12.98 -12.54
C PRO A 188 21.30 -11.45 -12.48
N LEU A 189 20.16 -10.93 -12.05
CA LEU A 189 19.91 -9.49 -11.91
C LEU A 189 20.30 -8.91 -10.55
N ARG A 190 20.93 -9.70 -9.65
CA ARG A 190 21.24 -9.22 -8.30
C ARG A 190 22.15 -7.99 -8.31
N PHE A 191 23.19 -8.00 -9.14
CA PHE A 191 24.12 -6.88 -9.25
C PHE A 191 23.46 -5.66 -9.87
N VAL A 192 22.64 -5.86 -10.91
CA VAL A 192 21.88 -4.79 -11.58
C VAL A 192 20.89 -4.17 -10.60
N ALA A 193 20.12 -5.00 -9.89
CA ALA A 193 19.18 -4.54 -8.87
C ALA A 193 19.87 -3.77 -7.75
N LYS A 194 21.04 -4.24 -7.30
CA LYS A 194 21.84 -3.55 -6.27
C LYS A 194 22.33 -2.18 -6.77
N ALA A 195 22.85 -2.10 -7.99
CA ALA A 195 23.30 -0.85 -8.58
C ALA A 195 22.12 0.13 -8.76
N PHE A 196 20.99 -0.36 -9.28
CA PHE A 196 19.77 0.42 -9.43
C PHE A 196 19.25 0.95 -8.09
N ASN A 197 19.15 0.09 -7.07
CA ASN A 197 18.69 0.50 -5.74
C ASN A 197 19.62 1.57 -5.14
N ARG A 198 20.95 1.40 -5.26
CA ARG A 198 21.89 2.37 -4.73
C ARG A 198 21.77 3.75 -5.37
N LEU A 199 21.43 3.81 -6.65
CA LEU A 199 21.31 5.07 -7.41
C LEU A 199 19.93 5.72 -7.26
N TYR A 200 18.85 4.91 -7.30
CA TYR A 200 17.49 5.42 -7.42
C TYR A 200 16.57 5.06 -6.24
N GLN A 201 16.94 4.06 -5.42
CA GLN A 201 16.11 3.55 -4.33
C GLN A 201 16.95 3.22 -3.09
N PRO A 202 17.62 4.20 -2.48
CA PRO A 202 18.60 3.98 -1.41
C PRO A 202 18.02 3.28 -0.15
N PHE A 203 16.70 3.32 0.04
CA PHE A 203 16.04 2.68 1.16
C PHE A 203 15.59 1.23 0.88
N ALA A 204 15.66 0.76 -0.38
CA ALA A 204 15.24 -0.58 -0.77
C ALA A 204 16.14 -1.68 -0.18
N GLU A 205 17.46 -1.45 -0.10
CA GLU A 205 18.40 -2.40 0.47
C GLU A 205 18.10 -2.74 1.94
N LYS A 206 17.44 -1.84 2.68
CA LYS A 206 17.02 -2.11 4.07
C LYS A 206 15.95 -3.19 4.18
N LEU A 207 15.17 -3.44 3.13
CA LEU A 207 14.26 -4.60 3.04
C LEU A 207 14.99 -5.91 2.68
N TRP A 208 16.25 -5.83 2.24
CA TRP A 208 17.11 -7.00 2.04
C TRP A 208 17.76 -7.49 3.34
N GLU A 209 17.97 -6.55 4.27
CA GLU A 209 18.65 -6.79 5.55
C GLU A 209 17.66 -7.18 6.66
N ARG A 210 16.41 -6.69 6.56
CA ARG A 210 15.43 -6.82 7.63
C ARG A 210 14.06 -7.19 7.09
N GLU A 211 13.46 -8.21 7.70
CA GLU A 211 12.10 -8.68 7.37
C GLU A 211 11.02 -7.64 7.72
N ILE A 212 9.92 -7.60 6.96
CA ILE A 212 8.84 -6.63 7.18
C ILE A 212 8.25 -6.75 8.59
N TYR A 213 8.02 -7.96 9.10
CA TYR A 213 7.49 -8.16 10.45
C TYR A 213 8.40 -7.58 11.56
N ALA A 214 9.69 -7.44 11.29
CA ALA A 214 10.63 -6.89 12.27
C ALA A 214 10.53 -5.36 12.41
N TYR A 215 9.78 -4.69 11.54
CA TYR A 215 9.41 -3.27 11.70
C TYR A 215 8.17 -3.07 12.57
N ALA A 216 7.39 -4.12 12.85
CA ALA A 216 6.22 -4.04 13.71
C ALA A 216 6.62 -3.96 15.20
N PRO A 217 6.15 -2.95 15.96
CA PRO A 217 6.46 -2.82 17.39
C PRO A 217 5.95 -4.01 18.23
N GLU A 218 4.76 -4.51 17.92
CA GLU A 218 4.08 -5.59 18.64
C GLU A 218 3.87 -6.81 17.73
N ARG A 219 4.94 -7.20 17.04
CA ARG A 219 4.90 -8.28 16.03
C ARG A 219 4.33 -9.61 16.55
N GLU A 220 4.48 -9.90 17.84
CA GLU A 220 4.00 -11.10 18.50
C GLU A 220 2.48 -11.18 18.61
N LYS A 221 1.76 -10.05 18.48
CA LYS A 221 0.29 -9.98 18.43
C LYS A 221 -0.31 -10.41 17.10
N TYR A 222 0.54 -10.70 16.11
CA TYR A 222 0.09 -11.02 14.75
C TYR A 222 0.65 -12.36 14.28
N ASN A 223 -0.14 -13.04 13.44
CA ASN A 223 0.32 -14.17 12.64
C ASN A 223 0.86 -13.62 11.31
N TRP A 224 2.05 -14.08 10.94
CA TRP A 224 2.73 -13.62 9.74
C TRP A 224 2.90 -14.76 8.75
N ARG A 225 2.51 -14.55 7.50
CA ARG A 225 2.69 -15.49 6.40
C ARG A 225 3.42 -14.79 5.25
N LYS A 226 4.46 -15.41 4.72
CA LYS A 226 5.30 -14.84 3.67
C LYS A 226 5.38 -15.76 2.47
N ALA A 227 5.31 -15.18 1.27
CA ALA A 227 5.64 -15.80 0.01
C ALA A 227 6.65 -14.93 -0.76
N THR A 228 7.54 -15.54 -1.52
CA THR A 228 8.51 -14.82 -2.35
C THR A 228 8.34 -15.16 -3.81
N TYR A 229 8.70 -14.22 -4.69
CA TYR A 229 8.55 -14.30 -6.13
C TYR A 229 9.86 -13.93 -6.82
N PHE A 230 10.04 -14.38 -8.05
CA PHE A 230 11.19 -14.08 -8.88
C PHE A 230 12.52 -14.31 -8.13
N GLU A 231 12.79 -15.56 -7.81
CA GLU A 231 14.01 -15.95 -7.08
C GLU A 231 14.27 -15.05 -5.86
N ARG A 232 13.20 -14.76 -5.09
CA ARG A 232 13.18 -13.93 -3.90
C ARG A 232 13.37 -12.41 -4.13
N MET A 233 13.30 -11.90 -5.36
CA MET A 233 13.41 -10.45 -5.60
C MET A 233 12.22 -9.67 -5.03
N TYR A 234 11.05 -10.31 -4.98
CA TYR A 234 9.82 -9.74 -4.41
C TYR A 234 9.27 -10.62 -3.29
N GLN A 235 8.54 -10.01 -2.38
CA GLN A 235 7.82 -10.69 -1.32
C GLN A 235 6.38 -10.21 -1.22
N LYS A 236 5.48 -11.13 -0.82
CA LYS A 236 4.17 -10.82 -0.26
C LYS A 236 4.17 -11.29 1.19
N VAL A 237 3.85 -10.40 2.12
CA VAL A 237 3.73 -10.68 3.54
C VAL A 237 2.32 -10.34 3.98
N VAL A 238 1.64 -11.29 4.63
CA VAL A 238 0.29 -11.11 5.14
C VAL A 238 0.34 -11.20 6.66
N ALA A 239 -0.22 -10.21 7.34
CA ALA A 239 -0.37 -10.17 8.79
C ALA A 239 -1.85 -10.20 9.17
N THR A 240 -2.22 -11.03 10.14
CA THR A 240 -3.55 -11.10 10.76
C THR A 240 -3.41 -11.04 12.27
N LYS A 241 -4.39 -10.46 12.97
CA LYS A 241 -4.38 -10.44 14.44
C LYS A 241 -4.43 -11.86 14.99
N LYS A 242 -3.70 -12.13 16.07
CA LYS A 242 -3.90 -13.33 16.86
C LYS A 242 -5.11 -13.12 17.75
N TYR A 243 -6.00 -14.10 17.78
CA TYR A 243 -7.05 -14.12 18.81
C TYR A 243 -6.37 -14.43 20.15
N SER A 244 -6.60 -13.61 21.17
CA SER A 244 -6.38 -14.06 22.54
C SER A 244 -7.40 -15.16 22.81
N ALA A 245 -6.94 -16.40 23.01
CA ALA A 245 -7.78 -17.38 23.67
C ALA A 245 -8.02 -16.86 25.09
N TYR A 246 -9.25 -16.45 25.38
CA TYR A 246 -9.72 -16.23 26.75
C TYR A 246 -9.99 -17.57 27.42
#